data_33da9490a1321f1b6bdc38355ec5362d
#
_entry.id   33da9490a1321f1b6bdc38355ec5362d
#
_cell.length_a   1.000
_cell.length_b   1.000
_cell.length_c   1.000
_cell.angle_alpha   90.00
_cell.angle_beta   90.00
_cell.angle_gamma   90.00
#
_symmetry.space_group_name_H-M   'P 1'
#
loop_
_entity.id
_entity.type
_entity.pdbx_description
1 polymer ?
#
loop_
_entity_poly.entity_id
_entity_poly.type
_entity_poly.pdbx_seq_one_letter_code
_entity_poly.pdbx_strand_id
1 'polypeptide(L)'
;MALEPPPGVTIGLIDQTKDHRAFPIERTGTAVSHHFDSPTALEDGRLNLSDLYAFPGPGDTTNLILTVNPDAGRSSPATLRPDAQYEFVIASDGGTIEDRAIRMRADGPDQNGRQRMVVRLADGPESRYGVDGRDLGSGCTDETFALAGGGSAWFGVVSDPFWGDGFALAGFADRLAAGEYRPDLFTASPANVFDARNVTAIALQIPNATFGSDRVSIWARIRLVGHGQEPQVSRMGNPMLRPLFFGAPGPDSEELNAGAPTDDVRLHGARLRVVAENIAVLQGLADPVGHASSVVEAFLPDVLTLRPGSPARYEPGTGNGRGLHDDAFGIALSILNGSPLGGTPSPHPAVFAFPHLAPADRSELPSLLDMFGLRPQSPT
;
A
#
# COMPACT_ATOMS: atom_id res chain seq x y z
N MET A 1 39.89 -11.20 -33.01
CA MET A 1 40.44 -10.17 -32.11
C MET A 1 39.42 -9.99 -31.02
N ALA A 2 39.59 -10.77 -29.96
CA ALA A 2 38.67 -10.76 -28.80
C ALA A 2 39.14 -9.67 -27.85
N LEU A 3 38.20 -8.81 -27.42
CA LEU A 3 38.45 -7.77 -26.41
C LEU A 3 38.44 -8.40 -25.03
N GLU A 4 39.52 -8.25 -24.29
CA GLU A 4 39.61 -8.63 -22.87
C GLU A 4 38.74 -7.74 -21.99
N PRO A 5 38.09 -8.29 -20.94
CA PRO A 5 37.32 -7.50 -20.00
C PRO A 5 38.23 -6.75 -18.99
N PRO A 6 37.77 -5.62 -18.42
CA PRO A 6 38.57 -4.83 -17.48
C PRO A 6 38.78 -5.58 -16.16
N PRO A 7 39.91 -5.35 -15.44
CA PRO A 7 40.20 -6.04 -14.19
C PRO A 7 39.39 -5.49 -13.03
N GLY A 8 38.74 -6.39 -12.25
CA GLY A 8 38.20 -6.06 -10.93
C GLY A 8 36.81 -6.57 -10.60
N VAL A 9 36.16 -7.40 -11.42
CA VAL A 9 34.90 -8.05 -11.03
C VAL A 9 35.13 -9.55 -10.90
N THR A 10 35.38 -10.01 -9.68
CA THR A 10 35.38 -11.44 -9.34
C THR A 10 33.93 -11.87 -9.21
N ILE A 11 33.37 -12.46 -10.27
CA ILE A 11 32.13 -13.23 -10.17
C ILE A 11 32.47 -14.51 -9.41
N GLY A 12 32.20 -14.53 -8.11
CA GLY A 12 32.24 -15.74 -7.31
C GLY A 12 31.17 -16.69 -7.82
N LEU A 13 31.59 -17.78 -8.48
CA LEU A 13 30.75 -18.96 -8.71
C LEU A 13 30.34 -19.48 -7.34
N ILE A 14 29.05 -19.37 -7.01
CA ILE A 14 28.46 -19.96 -5.81
C ILE A 14 28.52 -21.47 -6.01
N ASP A 15 29.35 -22.12 -5.21
CA ASP A 15 29.45 -23.59 -5.11
C ASP A 15 28.13 -24.14 -4.59
N GLN A 16 27.38 -24.84 -5.43
CA GLN A 16 26.04 -25.39 -5.17
C GLN A 16 26.04 -26.57 -4.17
N THR A 17 27.10 -26.86 -3.46
CA THR A 17 27.19 -28.09 -2.65
C THR A 17 27.36 -27.90 -1.15
N LYS A 18 27.37 -26.71 -0.59
CA LYS A 18 27.46 -26.54 0.86
C LYS A 18 26.77 -25.28 1.39
N ASP A 19 25.99 -25.50 2.45
CA ASP A 19 25.40 -24.56 3.39
C ASP A 19 24.08 -23.89 2.97
N HIS A 20 22.99 -24.58 3.23
CA HIS A 20 21.68 -23.96 3.50
C HIS A 20 21.77 -23.17 4.82
N ARG A 21 22.56 -22.11 4.88
CA ARG A 21 22.45 -21.13 5.94
C ARG A 21 21.25 -20.27 5.61
N ALA A 22 20.21 -20.39 6.43
CA ALA A 22 19.15 -19.40 6.50
C ALA A 22 19.81 -18.00 6.50
N PHE A 23 19.53 -17.19 5.47
CA PHE A 23 19.89 -15.77 5.50
C PHE A 23 19.20 -15.19 6.73
N PRO A 24 19.89 -14.43 7.59
CA PRO A 24 19.26 -13.83 8.74
C PRO A 24 18.19 -12.87 8.23
N ILE A 25 16.92 -13.23 8.39
CA ILE A 25 15.85 -12.26 8.43
C ILE A 25 16.16 -11.47 9.71
N GLU A 26 16.66 -10.25 9.56
CA GLU A 26 17.02 -9.44 10.73
C GLU A 26 15.81 -9.34 11.66
N ARG A 27 16.02 -9.65 12.93
CA ARG A 27 15.04 -9.43 13.99
C ARG A 27 14.84 -7.93 14.15
N THR A 28 13.83 -7.41 13.50
CA THR A 28 13.48 -6.01 13.63
C THR A 28 11.98 -5.94 13.89
N GLY A 29 11.59 -5.10 14.84
CA GLY A 29 10.22 -4.95 15.30
C GLY A 29 9.20 -4.96 14.14
N THR A 30 8.18 -5.76 14.28
CA THR A 30 7.28 -6.21 13.23
C THR A 30 6.39 -5.08 12.74
N ALA A 31 6.56 -4.65 11.49
CA ALA A 31 5.50 -3.95 10.76
C ALA A 31 4.35 -4.94 10.50
N VAL A 32 3.12 -4.55 10.79
CA VAL A 32 1.99 -5.48 10.85
C VAL A 32 1.00 -5.27 9.71
N SER A 33 1.21 -4.24 8.91
CA SER A 33 0.50 -3.88 7.67
C SER A 33 1.22 -2.70 7.05
N HIS A 34 0.67 -2.06 6.00
CA HIS A 34 1.13 -0.73 5.55
C HIS A 34 0.92 0.39 6.61
N HIS A 35 0.66 0.05 7.86
CA HIS A 35 0.50 0.99 8.94
C HIS A 35 1.84 1.20 9.62
N PHE A 36 2.37 2.44 9.56
CA PHE A 36 3.67 2.83 10.14
C PHE A 36 4.86 2.02 9.60
N ASP A 37 4.90 1.80 8.31
CA ASP A 37 5.83 0.89 7.64
C ASP A 37 7.16 1.53 7.19
N SER A 38 7.39 2.80 7.50
CA SER A 38 8.63 3.50 7.20
C SER A 38 9.01 4.47 8.31
N PRO A 39 10.29 4.86 8.43
CA PRO A 39 10.73 5.91 9.34
C PRO A 39 9.91 7.21 9.19
N THR A 40 9.68 7.67 7.97
CA THR A 40 8.86 8.86 7.69
C THR A 40 7.42 8.70 8.20
N ALA A 41 6.83 7.51 8.05
CA ALA A 41 5.49 7.20 8.55
C ALA A 41 5.42 7.16 10.09
N LEU A 42 6.50 6.73 10.75
CA LEU A 42 6.61 6.76 12.22
C LEU A 42 6.72 8.18 12.78
N GLU A 43 7.33 9.10 12.04
CA GLU A 43 7.43 10.53 12.44
C GLU A 43 6.08 11.24 12.28
N ASP A 44 5.36 10.96 11.19
CA ASP A 44 4.03 11.53 10.93
C ASP A 44 3.16 10.57 10.14
N GLY A 45 2.20 9.94 10.81
CA GLY A 45 1.27 8.99 10.19
C GLY A 45 0.48 9.54 9.00
N ARG A 46 0.33 10.86 8.87
CA ARG A 46 -0.32 11.51 7.73
C ARG A 46 0.48 11.37 6.43
N LEU A 47 1.73 10.93 6.49
CA LEU A 47 2.58 10.57 5.35
C LEU A 47 2.59 9.08 5.04
N ASN A 48 1.79 8.28 5.75
CA ASN A 48 1.65 6.85 5.53
C ASN A 48 0.40 6.55 4.69
N LEU A 49 0.59 5.94 3.54
CA LEU A 49 -0.48 5.29 2.79
C LEU A 49 -0.83 3.98 3.49
N SER A 50 -2.10 3.76 3.80
CA SER A 50 -2.57 2.53 4.45
C SER A 50 -3.16 1.55 3.43
N ASP A 51 -4.08 2.01 2.57
CA ASP A 51 -4.74 1.18 1.56
C ASP A 51 -5.13 1.96 0.30
N LEU A 52 -5.19 1.23 -0.82
CA LEU A 52 -5.71 1.67 -2.10
C LEU A 52 -6.85 0.75 -2.52
N TYR A 53 -8.01 1.33 -2.85
CA TYR A 53 -9.18 0.63 -3.38
C TYR A 53 -9.59 1.23 -4.71
N ALA A 54 -10.00 0.38 -5.65
CA ALA A 54 -10.50 0.76 -6.95
C ALA A 54 -11.58 -0.24 -7.38
N PHE A 55 -12.84 0.20 -7.50
CA PHE A 55 -13.97 -0.65 -7.80
C PHE A 55 -15.08 0.12 -8.55
N PRO A 56 -15.98 -0.56 -9.28
CA PRO A 56 -17.01 0.11 -10.05
C PRO A 56 -17.93 0.95 -9.16
N GLY A 57 -18.27 2.14 -9.66
CA GLY A 57 -19.29 3.01 -9.12
C GLY A 57 -20.62 2.87 -9.88
N PRO A 58 -21.64 3.66 -9.53
CA PRO A 58 -22.90 3.69 -10.25
C PRO A 58 -22.71 4.29 -11.66
N GLY A 59 -23.42 3.75 -12.64
CA GLY A 59 -23.34 4.19 -14.03
C GLY A 59 -21.95 3.94 -14.62
N ASP A 60 -21.43 4.90 -15.40
CA ASP A 60 -20.11 4.82 -16.04
C ASP A 60 -19.03 5.49 -15.17
N THR A 61 -18.93 5.05 -13.90
CA THR A 61 -17.96 5.60 -12.95
C THR A 61 -17.16 4.50 -12.25
N THR A 62 -16.02 4.90 -11.69
CA THR A 62 -15.19 4.08 -10.80
C THR A 62 -14.96 4.84 -9.49
N ASN A 63 -15.07 4.12 -8.38
CA ASN A 63 -14.66 4.60 -7.07
C ASN A 63 -13.17 4.35 -6.87
N LEU A 64 -12.45 5.39 -6.47
CA LEU A 64 -11.07 5.34 -6.00
C LEU A 64 -11.07 5.77 -4.54
N ILE A 65 -10.56 4.93 -3.66
CA ILE A 65 -10.42 5.27 -2.25
C ILE A 65 -8.97 5.08 -1.84
N LEU A 66 -8.44 6.08 -1.18
CA LEU A 66 -7.12 6.08 -0.58
C LEU A 66 -7.30 6.27 0.92
N THR A 67 -6.77 5.34 1.72
CA THR A 67 -6.65 5.55 3.16
C THR A 67 -5.22 5.89 3.53
N VAL A 68 -5.09 6.87 4.41
CA VAL A 68 -3.82 7.38 4.92
C VAL A 68 -3.94 7.60 6.42
N ASN A 69 -2.84 7.92 7.09
CA ASN A 69 -2.89 8.31 8.47
C ASN A 69 -3.49 7.21 9.37
N PRO A 70 -2.85 6.04 9.43
CA PRO A 70 -3.32 4.95 10.27
C PRO A 70 -3.45 5.39 11.73
N ASP A 71 -4.49 4.90 12.41
CA ASP A 71 -4.82 5.24 13.78
C ASP A 71 -5.03 6.75 14.00
N ALA A 72 -5.68 7.39 13.01
CA ALA A 72 -5.96 8.82 12.96
C ALA A 72 -6.64 9.32 14.24
N GLY A 73 -6.12 10.41 14.81
CA GLY A 73 -6.59 10.97 16.06
C GLY A 73 -6.02 10.32 17.33
N ARG A 74 -5.26 9.22 17.21
CA ARG A 74 -4.58 8.55 18.34
C ARG A 74 -3.05 8.59 18.19
N SER A 75 -2.53 8.07 17.10
CA SER A 75 -1.08 8.07 16.83
C SER A 75 -0.61 9.37 16.17
N SER A 76 -1.49 10.05 15.45
CA SER A 76 -1.23 11.33 14.76
C SER A 76 -2.50 12.18 14.67
N PRO A 77 -2.41 13.48 14.31
CA PRO A 77 -3.59 14.34 14.14
C PRO A 77 -4.61 13.77 13.14
N ALA A 78 -5.88 13.93 13.41
CA ALA A 78 -7.01 13.48 12.58
C ALA A 78 -7.25 14.39 11.36
N THR A 79 -6.18 14.85 10.69
CA THR A 79 -6.20 15.79 9.57
C THR A 79 -5.25 15.32 8.47
N LEU A 80 -5.45 15.77 7.24
CA LEU A 80 -4.43 15.65 6.20
C LEU A 80 -3.30 16.65 6.44
N ARG A 81 -2.10 16.34 5.98
CA ARG A 81 -0.95 17.22 6.12
C ARG A 81 -0.96 18.29 5.02
N PRO A 82 -0.88 19.60 5.35
CA PRO A 82 -1.08 20.66 4.35
C PRO A 82 0.03 20.76 3.30
N ASP A 83 1.27 20.38 3.66
CA ASP A 83 2.41 20.32 2.75
C ASP A 83 2.58 18.95 2.07
N ALA A 84 1.60 18.07 2.20
CA ALA A 84 1.54 16.82 1.45
C ALA A 84 0.56 16.91 0.27
N GLN A 85 0.95 16.31 -0.84
CA GLN A 85 0.12 16.05 -2.00
C GLN A 85 -0.14 14.54 -2.08
N TYR A 86 -1.40 14.16 -1.98
CA TYR A 86 -1.87 12.79 -2.13
C TYR A 86 -2.28 12.57 -3.57
N GLU A 87 -1.88 11.46 -4.18
CA GLU A 87 -2.14 11.25 -5.60
C GLU A 87 -2.62 9.82 -5.90
N PHE A 88 -3.63 9.71 -6.77
CA PHE A 88 -3.84 8.52 -7.58
C PHE A 88 -3.08 8.70 -8.88
N VAL A 89 -2.19 7.79 -9.17
CA VAL A 89 -1.31 7.81 -10.34
C VAL A 89 -1.74 6.74 -11.31
N ILE A 90 -1.81 7.06 -12.59
CA ILE A 90 -2.37 6.20 -13.63
C ILE A 90 -1.37 6.09 -14.78
N ALA A 91 -1.14 4.85 -15.24
CA ALA A 91 -0.51 4.55 -16.52
C ALA A 91 -1.59 3.97 -17.45
N SER A 92 -2.02 4.76 -18.43
CA SER A 92 -3.14 4.43 -19.32
C SER A 92 -2.85 3.29 -20.28
N ASP A 93 -1.57 2.94 -20.48
CA ASP A 93 -1.15 1.80 -21.29
C ASP A 93 -1.10 0.47 -20.51
N GLY A 94 -1.45 0.51 -19.20
CA GLY A 94 -1.31 -0.62 -18.30
C GLY A 94 0.12 -0.96 -17.91
N GLY A 95 1.07 -0.06 -18.18
CA GLY A 95 2.49 -0.17 -17.82
C GLY A 95 2.81 0.42 -16.44
N THR A 96 4.01 0.97 -16.32
CA THR A 96 4.56 1.51 -15.08
C THR A 96 5.01 2.96 -15.18
N ILE A 97 4.74 3.61 -16.32
CA ILE A 97 5.08 4.99 -16.56
C ILE A 97 3.78 5.80 -16.60
N GLU A 98 3.62 6.65 -15.60
CA GLU A 98 2.42 7.47 -15.48
C GLU A 98 2.28 8.48 -16.61
N ASP A 99 1.05 8.64 -17.05
CA ASP A 99 0.61 9.69 -17.96
C ASP A 99 -0.55 10.51 -17.42
N ARG A 100 -1.08 10.14 -16.24
CA ARG A 100 -2.11 10.87 -15.50
C ARG A 100 -1.88 10.82 -14.00
N ALA A 101 -2.26 11.89 -13.30
CA ALA A 101 -2.30 11.92 -11.85
C ALA A 101 -3.50 12.74 -11.36
N ILE A 102 -4.29 12.17 -10.46
CA ILE A 102 -5.32 12.90 -9.73
C ILE A 102 -4.70 13.34 -8.41
N ARG A 103 -4.57 14.64 -8.23
CA ARG A 103 -3.87 15.29 -7.12
C ARG A 103 -4.83 15.86 -6.11
N MET A 104 -4.65 15.54 -4.85
CA MET A 104 -5.44 16.04 -3.74
C MET A 104 -4.54 16.75 -2.75
N ARG A 105 -4.88 17.99 -2.40
CA ARG A 105 -4.20 18.79 -1.38
C ARG A 105 -5.21 19.42 -0.45
N ALA A 106 -4.92 19.37 0.84
CA ALA A 106 -5.72 20.02 1.86
C ALA A 106 -5.00 21.26 2.39
N ASP A 107 -5.76 22.31 2.67
CA ASP A 107 -5.26 23.49 3.40
C ASP A 107 -4.99 23.14 4.87
N GLY A 108 -4.39 24.06 5.63
CA GLY A 108 -4.30 23.92 7.08
C GLY A 108 -5.69 23.83 7.72
N PRO A 109 -5.83 23.11 8.85
CA PRO A 109 -7.12 23.01 9.55
C PRO A 109 -7.53 24.39 10.12
N ASP A 110 -8.83 24.67 10.05
CA ASP A 110 -9.42 25.79 10.77
C ASP A 110 -9.50 25.53 12.29
N GLN A 111 -10.03 26.51 13.04
CA GLN A 111 -10.19 26.40 14.49
C GLN A 111 -11.08 25.23 14.97
N ASN A 112 -11.85 24.62 14.05
CA ASN A 112 -12.71 23.47 14.31
C ASN A 112 -12.07 22.16 13.78
N GLY A 113 -10.84 22.21 13.28
CA GLY A 113 -10.14 21.06 12.69
C GLY A 113 -10.58 20.75 11.25
N ARG A 114 -11.45 21.55 10.62
CA ARG A 114 -11.91 21.35 9.25
C ARG A 114 -10.87 21.86 8.27
N GLN A 115 -10.72 21.14 7.16
CA GLN A 115 -9.80 21.49 6.06
C GLN A 115 -10.60 21.64 4.77
N ARG A 116 -10.12 22.48 3.87
CA ARG A 116 -10.56 22.51 2.49
C ARG A 116 -9.59 21.71 1.64
N MET A 117 -10.10 20.84 0.79
CA MET A 117 -9.33 20.07 -0.19
C MET A 117 -9.61 20.53 -1.61
N VAL A 118 -8.58 20.59 -2.43
CA VAL A 118 -8.65 20.82 -3.87
C VAL A 118 -8.25 19.53 -4.58
N VAL A 119 -9.02 19.17 -5.63
CA VAL A 119 -8.76 18.01 -6.49
C VAL A 119 -8.39 18.52 -7.88
N ARG A 120 -7.28 18.04 -8.44
CA ARG A 120 -6.77 18.38 -9.77
C ARG A 120 -6.46 17.15 -10.59
N LEU A 121 -6.53 17.26 -11.90
CA LEU A 121 -6.07 16.26 -12.86
C LEU A 121 -4.89 16.82 -13.66
N ALA A 122 -3.76 16.14 -13.59
CA ALA A 122 -2.61 16.38 -14.45
C ALA A 122 -2.50 15.29 -15.51
N ASP A 123 -2.29 15.69 -16.77
CA ASP A 123 -2.19 14.78 -17.92
C ASP A 123 -0.80 14.88 -18.57
N GLY A 124 -0.35 13.80 -19.20
CA GLY A 124 0.92 13.73 -19.92
C GLY A 124 2.14 13.90 -19.01
N PRO A 125 3.23 14.51 -19.49
CA PRO A 125 4.48 14.67 -18.71
C PRO A 125 4.28 15.45 -17.40
N GLU A 126 3.28 16.32 -17.32
CA GLU A 126 2.97 17.09 -16.10
C GLU A 126 2.47 16.19 -14.96
N SER A 127 1.97 14.98 -15.25
CA SER A 127 1.57 14.02 -14.23
C SER A 127 2.72 13.60 -13.30
N ARG A 128 3.96 13.69 -13.78
CA ARG A 128 5.16 13.22 -13.08
C ARG A 128 5.68 14.23 -12.04
N TYR A 129 5.41 15.51 -12.22
CA TYR A 129 6.03 16.58 -11.43
C TYR A 129 5.00 17.64 -11.05
N GLY A 130 5.37 18.43 -10.02
CA GLY A 130 4.66 19.64 -9.66
C GLY A 130 3.33 19.41 -8.95
N VAL A 131 2.65 20.50 -8.72
CA VAL A 131 1.39 20.59 -7.96
C VAL A 131 0.21 21.01 -8.84
N ASP A 132 0.47 21.40 -10.08
CA ASP A 132 -0.51 21.95 -11.00
C ASP A 132 -1.32 20.85 -11.69
N GLY A 133 -2.34 21.28 -12.42
CA GLY A 133 -3.27 20.44 -13.14
C GLY A 133 -4.59 21.16 -13.32
N ARG A 134 -5.46 20.61 -14.13
CA ARG A 134 -6.82 21.13 -14.33
C ARG A 134 -7.64 20.92 -13.06
N ASP A 135 -8.20 21.98 -12.51
CA ASP A 135 -9.08 21.90 -11.36
C ASP A 135 -10.31 21.03 -11.66
N LEU A 136 -10.56 20.04 -10.82
CA LEU A 136 -11.75 19.22 -10.86
C LEU A 136 -12.79 19.68 -9.83
N GLY A 137 -12.37 20.19 -8.68
CA GLY A 137 -13.30 20.66 -7.66
C GLY A 137 -12.62 20.86 -6.29
N SER A 138 -13.40 21.36 -5.35
CA SER A 138 -12.97 21.52 -3.98
C SER A 138 -14.13 21.46 -3.01
N GLY A 139 -13.88 21.00 -1.78
CA GLY A 139 -14.86 20.95 -0.70
C GLY A 139 -14.18 20.85 0.66
N CYS A 140 -14.97 20.70 1.70
CA CYS A 140 -14.48 20.64 3.06
C CYS A 140 -14.58 19.23 3.66
N THR A 141 -13.83 19.01 4.73
CA THR A 141 -13.86 17.76 5.54
C THR A 141 -15.30 17.34 5.82
N ASP A 142 -15.59 16.05 5.65
CA ASP A 142 -16.89 15.39 5.87
C ASP A 142 -18.02 15.87 4.95
N GLU A 143 -17.72 16.60 3.87
CA GLU A 143 -18.67 17.04 2.88
C GLU A 143 -18.44 16.36 1.55
N THR A 144 -19.50 15.86 0.92
CA THR A 144 -19.44 15.43 -0.48
C THR A 144 -19.55 16.63 -1.39
N PHE A 145 -18.63 16.76 -2.35
CA PHE A 145 -18.63 17.83 -3.34
C PHE A 145 -18.47 17.28 -4.75
N ALA A 146 -19.04 18.01 -5.71
CA ALA A 146 -19.04 17.63 -7.12
C ALA A 146 -17.67 17.87 -7.76
N LEU A 147 -17.32 16.98 -8.72
CA LEU A 147 -16.15 17.12 -9.58
C LEU A 147 -16.55 17.56 -11.00
N ALA A 148 -15.73 18.41 -11.60
CA ALA A 148 -15.89 18.83 -13.00
C ALA A 148 -15.74 17.60 -13.93
N GLY A 149 -16.66 17.50 -14.89
CA GLY A 149 -16.75 16.34 -15.78
C GLY A 149 -17.62 15.20 -15.25
N GLY A 150 -18.19 15.37 -14.05
CA GLY A 150 -19.04 14.40 -13.36
C GLY A 150 -18.34 13.70 -12.22
N GLY A 151 -19.14 13.09 -11.34
CA GLY A 151 -18.63 12.40 -10.16
C GLY A 151 -18.57 13.26 -8.90
N SER A 152 -17.97 12.71 -7.86
CA SER A 152 -17.95 13.31 -6.51
C SER A 152 -16.64 13.03 -5.79
N ALA A 153 -16.33 13.84 -4.81
CA ALA A 153 -15.24 13.63 -3.87
C ALA A 153 -15.70 13.83 -2.43
N TRP A 154 -15.05 13.16 -1.52
CA TRP A 154 -15.22 13.26 -0.08
C TRP A 154 -13.90 12.99 0.61
N PHE A 155 -13.66 13.60 1.76
CA PHE A 155 -12.54 13.22 2.64
C PHE A 155 -12.88 13.46 4.10
N GLY A 156 -12.31 12.64 4.97
CA GLY A 156 -12.55 12.71 6.41
C GLY A 156 -11.98 11.50 7.15
N VAL A 157 -12.27 11.40 8.43
CA VAL A 157 -11.87 10.26 9.27
C VAL A 157 -12.98 9.21 9.26
N VAL A 158 -12.58 7.96 9.05
CA VAL A 158 -13.48 6.81 8.96
C VAL A 158 -12.93 5.64 9.77
N SER A 159 -13.78 4.65 10.05
CA SER A 159 -13.32 3.35 10.53
C SER A 159 -12.42 2.71 9.47
N ASP A 160 -11.30 2.12 9.89
CA ASP A 160 -10.37 1.47 8.98
C ASP A 160 -11.06 0.30 8.26
N PRO A 161 -11.18 0.31 6.92
CA PRO A 161 -11.81 -0.77 6.18
C PRO A 161 -10.92 -2.00 6.01
N PHE A 162 -9.64 -1.93 6.35
CA PHE A 162 -8.72 -3.06 6.31
C PHE A 162 -8.96 -4.01 7.48
N TRP A 163 -8.68 -5.29 7.30
CA TRP A 163 -8.67 -6.29 8.38
C TRP A 163 -7.53 -7.29 8.18
N GLY A 164 -7.04 -7.84 9.27
CA GLY A 164 -6.00 -8.86 9.27
C GLY A 164 -5.48 -9.14 10.67
N ASP A 165 -4.93 -10.34 10.83
CA ASP A 165 -4.27 -10.75 12.07
C ASP A 165 -2.79 -10.35 12.04
N GLY A 166 -2.53 -9.10 12.38
CA GLY A 166 -1.18 -8.57 12.41
C GLY A 166 -0.29 -9.25 13.45
N PHE A 167 -0.85 -9.72 14.57
CA PHE A 167 -0.07 -10.44 15.58
C PHE A 167 0.35 -11.82 15.08
N ALA A 168 -0.56 -12.53 14.37
CA ALA A 168 -0.20 -13.79 13.73
C ALA A 168 0.87 -13.60 12.65
N LEU A 169 0.77 -12.53 11.84
CA LEU A 169 1.79 -12.20 10.83
C LEU A 169 3.14 -11.92 11.47
N ALA A 170 3.17 -11.12 12.53
CA ALA A 170 4.37 -10.84 13.30
C ALA A 170 5.02 -12.12 13.85
N GLY A 171 4.22 -12.92 14.54
CA GLY A 171 4.69 -14.20 15.08
C GLY A 171 5.17 -15.16 14.00
N PHE A 172 4.51 -15.20 12.84
CA PHE A 172 4.92 -16.01 11.70
C PHE A 172 6.29 -15.58 11.16
N ALA A 173 6.49 -14.27 10.97
CA ALA A 173 7.78 -13.73 10.55
C ALA A 173 8.91 -14.05 11.52
N ASP A 174 8.69 -13.94 12.85
CA ASP A 174 9.66 -14.30 13.87
C ASP A 174 10.02 -15.79 13.81
N ARG A 175 9.05 -16.67 13.57
CA ARG A 175 9.29 -18.11 13.43
C ARG A 175 10.04 -18.44 12.15
N LEU A 176 9.70 -17.80 11.04
CA LEU A 176 10.46 -17.96 9.79
C LEU A 176 11.92 -17.52 9.96
N ALA A 177 12.18 -16.43 10.68
CA ALA A 177 13.54 -15.98 11.01
C ALA A 177 14.30 -16.99 11.88
N ALA A 178 13.59 -17.78 12.68
CA ALA A 178 14.15 -18.89 13.46
C ALA A 178 14.28 -20.21 12.66
N GLY A 179 13.91 -20.23 11.37
CA GLY A 179 13.89 -21.43 10.53
C GLY A 179 12.69 -22.34 10.77
N GLU A 180 11.63 -21.84 11.37
CA GLU A 180 10.41 -22.60 11.70
C GLU A 180 9.24 -22.16 10.83
N TYR A 181 8.58 -23.10 10.15
CA TYR A 181 7.34 -22.84 9.41
C TYR A 181 6.14 -23.16 10.30
N ARG A 182 5.39 -22.11 10.69
CA ARG A 182 4.28 -22.21 11.67
C ARG A 182 2.98 -21.58 11.12
N PRO A 183 2.34 -22.20 10.11
CA PRO A 183 1.06 -21.70 9.53
C PRO A 183 -0.10 -21.80 10.52
N ASP A 184 0.01 -22.59 11.57
CA ASP A 184 -0.96 -22.76 12.65
C ASP A 184 -1.16 -21.47 13.50
N LEU A 185 -0.29 -20.47 13.35
CA LEU A 185 -0.48 -19.15 13.94
C LEU A 185 -1.67 -18.41 13.33
N PHE A 186 -2.01 -18.69 12.07
CA PHE A 186 -3.20 -18.15 11.42
C PHE A 186 -4.40 -19.07 11.70
N THR A 187 -5.12 -18.76 12.74
CA THR A 187 -6.25 -19.58 13.21
C THR A 187 -7.54 -19.31 12.43
N ALA A 188 -8.55 -20.16 12.66
CA ALA A 188 -9.90 -19.96 12.10
C ALA A 188 -10.67 -18.76 12.71
N SER A 189 -10.16 -18.19 13.79
CA SER A 189 -10.72 -16.99 14.45
C SER A 189 -9.58 -15.97 14.67
N PRO A 190 -9.06 -15.37 13.61
CA PRO A 190 -7.96 -14.42 13.70
C PRO A 190 -8.38 -13.15 14.43
N ALA A 191 -7.43 -12.55 15.16
CA ALA A 191 -7.62 -11.25 15.76
C ALA A 191 -7.50 -10.16 14.69
N ASN A 192 -8.57 -9.39 14.47
CA ASN A 192 -8.47 -8.19 13.63
C ASN A 192 -7.84 -7.05 14.47
N VAL A 193 -6.56 -6.75 14.22
CA VAL A 193 -5.86 -5.68 14.96
C VAL A 193 -6.28 -4.27 14.55
N PHE A 194 -7.01 -4.16 13.45
CA PHE A 194 -7.55 -2.91 12.89
C PHE A 194 -8.99 -2.64 13.32
N ASP A 195 -9.59 -3.57 14.07
CA ASP A 195 -10.95 -3.37 14.62
C ASP A 195 -11.00 -2.13 15.50
N ALA A 196 -12.06 -1.33 15.33
CA ALA A 196 -12.25 -0.04 16.00
C ALA A 196 -11.09 0.97 15.83
N ARG A 197 -10.28 0.83 14.75
CA ARG A 197 -9.27 1.79 14.35
C ARG A 197 -9.83 2.78 13.34
N ASN A 198 -9.19 3.94 13.27
CA ASN A 198 -9.54 4.98 12.32
C ASN A 198 -8.39 5.28 11.37
N VAL A 199 -8.76 5.67 10.16
CA VAL A 199 -7.86 6.20 9.14
C VAL A 199 -8.44 7.49 8.58
N THR A 200 -7.61 8.33 7.96
CA THR A 200 -8.12 9.41 7.12
C THR A 200 -8.32 8.86 5.71
N ALA A 201 -9.51 9.01 5.15
CA ALA A 201 -9.83 8.56 3.79
C ALA A 201 -10.05 9.73 2.84
N ILE A 202 -9.65 9.53 1.58
CA ILE A 202 -9.99 10.35 0.43
C ILE A 202 -10.73 9.45 -0.55
N ALA A 203 -11.99 9.72 -0.82
CA ALA A 203 -12.84 8.95 -1.72
C ALA A 203 -13.20 9.81 -2.94
N LEU A 204 -12.97 9.28 -4.12
CA LEU A 204 -13.36 9.86 -5.40
C LEU A 204 -14.27 8.88 -6.14
N GLN A 205 -15.34 9.39 -6.71
CA GLN A 205 -16.13 8.70 -7.72
C GLN A 205 -15.95 9.47 -9.03
N ILE A 206 -15.31 8.86 -10.02
CA ILE A 206 -14.88 9.55 -11.24
C ILE A 206 -15.40 8.83 -12.49
N PRO A 207 -15.69 9.56 -13.59
CA PRO A 207 -16.07 8.94 -14.86
C PRO A 207 -14.97 8.02 -15.39
N ASN A 208 -15.35 6.85 -15.95
CA ASN A 208 -14.39 5.89 -16.50
C ASN A 208 -13.53 6.48 -17.62
N ALA A 209 -14.06 7.44 -18.38
CA ALA A 209 -13.30 8.17 -19.40
C ALA A 209 -12.07 8.93 -18.84
N THR A 210 -12.03 9.24 -17.53
CA THR A 210 -10.88 9.88 -16.88
C THR A 210 -9.62 9.02 -16.93
N PHE A 211 -9.76 7.70 -17.01
CA PHE A 211 -8.61 6.79 -17.05
C PHE A 211 -7.91 6.74 -18.41
N GLY A 212 -8.57 7.18 -19.48
CA GLY A 212 -8.01 7.24 -20.84
C GLY A 212 -7.90 5.91 -21.58
N SER A 213 -8.15 4.79 -20.92
CA SER A 213 -8.10 3.43 -21.47
C SER A 213 -9.05 2.50 -20.72
N ASP A 214 -9.36 1.37 -21.31
CA ASP A 214 -10.19 0.29 -20.73
C ASP A 214 -9.39 -0.65 -19.81
N ARG A 215 -8.06 -0.50 -19.80
CA ARG A 215 -7.15 -1.20 -18.88
C ARG A 215 -5.98 -0.30 -18.52
N VAL A 216 -5.81 -0.04 -17.24
CA VAL A 216 -4.77 0.84 -16.72
C VAL A 216 -4.03 0.16 -15.57
N SER A 217 -2.84 0.66 -15.27
CA SER A 217 -2.21 0.45 -13.97
C SER A 217 -2.44 1.67 -13.11
N ILE A 218 -2.71 1.44 -11.81
CA ILE A 218 -2.93 2.49 -10.84
C ILE A 218 -2.12 2.22 -9.58
N TRP A 219 -1.57 3.28 -9.00
CA TRP A 219 -0.96 3.26 -7.67
C TRP A 219 -1.21 4.58 -6.96
N ALA A 220 -0.98 4.61 -5.67
CA ALA A 220 -1.03 5.83 -4.87
C ALA A 220 0.37 6.30 -4.51
N ARG A 221 0.55 7.62 -4.32
CA ARG A 221 1.76 8.20 -3.74
C ARG A 221 1.45 9.43 -2.90
N ILE A 222 2.37 9.72 -1.98
CA ILE A 222 2.41 10.99 -1.24
C ILE A 222 3.72 11.69 -1.58
N ARG A 223 3.63 12.98 -1.89
CA ARG A 223 4.78 13.87 -2.12
C ARG A 223 4.71 15.04 -1.15
N LEU A 224 5.86 15.44 -0.62
CA LEU A 224 5.97 16.69 0.11
C LEU A 224 6.14 17.84 -0.90
N VAL A 225 5.39 18.92 -0.73
CA VAL A 225 5.38 20.07 -1.63
C VAL A 225 5.87 21.32 -0.90
N GLY A 226 6.52 22.23 -1.65
CA GLY A 226 7.09 23.44 -1.06
C GLY A 226 8.48 23.24 -0.43
N HIS A 227 9.09 22.07 -0.57
CA HIS A 227 10.41 21.72 -0.05
C HIS A 227 11.51 21.65 -1.12
N GLY A 228 11.31 22.30 -2.25
CA GLY A 228 12.27 22.39 -3.36
C GLY A 228 12.19 21.22 -4.34
N GLN A 229 12.63 20.03 -3.98
CA GLN A 229 12.61 18.86 -4.89
C GLN A 229 11.29 18.06 -4.88
N GLU A 230 10.35 18.42 -4.03
CA GLU A 230 9.06 17.72 -3.87
C GLU A 230 9.21 16.20 -3.73
N PRO A 231 9.92 15.72 -2.70
CA PRO A 231 10.23 14.30 -2.57
C PRO A 231 8.97 13.45 -2.42
N GLN A 232 8.96 12.29 -3.09
CA GLN A 232 7.99 11.25 -2.85
C GLN A 232 8.38 10.51 -1.57
N VAL A 233 7.45 10.39 -0.63
CA VAL A 233 7.68 9.84 0.71
C VAL A 233 6.87 8.59 1.03
N SER A 234 5.89 8.29 0.21
CA SER A 234 5.11 7.05 0.31
C SER A 234 4.55 6.66 -1.06
N ARG A 235 4.50 5.34 -1.33
CA ARG A 235 3.94 4.76 -2.55
C ARG A 235 3.29 3.42 -2.25
N MET A 236 2.21 3.08 -2.96
CA MET A 236 1.54 1.81 -2.84
C MET A 236 0.71 1.47 -4.07
N GLY A 237 0.88 0.26 -4.59
CA GLY A 237 -0.07 -0.42 -5.47
C GLY A 237 -0.74 -1.57 -4.73
N ASN A 238 0.06 -2.49 -4.20
CA ASN A 238 -0.40 -3.68 -3.47
C ASN A 238 -0.27 -3.49 -1.95
N PRO A 239 -1.37 -3.56 -1.19
CA PRO A 239 -1.36 -3.22 0.24
C PRO A 239 -0.54 -4.17 1.12
N MET A 240 -0.28 -5.40 0.67
CA MET A 240 0.48 -6.39 1.44
C MET A 240 1.93 -6.53 1.01
N LEU A 241 2.41 -5.76 0.02
CA LEU A 241 3.79 -5.88 -0.46
C LEU A 241 4.81 -5.63 0.67
N ARG A 242 4.67 -4.53 1.41
CA ARG A 242 5.62 -4.16 2.46
C ARG A 242 5.58 -5.09 3.66
N PRO A 243 4.42 -5.36 4.27
CA PRO A 243 4.39 -6.20 5.46
C PRO A 243 4.91 -7.60 5.20
N LEU A 244 4.78 -8.13 3.98
CA LEU A 244 5.25 -9.47 3.66
C LEU A 244 6.74 -9.54 3.30
N PHE A 245 7.32 -8.47 2.72
CA PHE A 245 8.65 -8.58 2.13
C PHE A 245 9.68 -7.60 2.69
N PHE A 246 9.27 -6.51 3.36
CA PHE A 246 10.19 -5.49 3.83
C PHE A 246 10.38 -5.46 5.36
N GLY A 247 9.52 -6.16 6.09
CA GLY A 247 9.64 -6.30 7.55
C GLY A 247 9.41 -4.97 8.28
N ALA A 248 10.30 -4.65 9.24
CA ALA A 248 10.22 -3.44 10.05
C ALA A 248 10.49 -2.15 9.26
N PRO A 249 9.99 -1.01 9.74
CA PRO A 249 10.34 0.30 9.20
C PRO A 249 11.85 0.52 9.14
N GLY A 250 12.38 0.80 7.94
CA GLY A 250 13.81 0.96 7.74
C GLY A 250 14.18 1.54 6.37
N PRO A 251 15.48 1.61 6.04
CA PRO A 251 15.96 2.18 4.77
C PRO A 251 15.35 1.53 3.54
N ASP A 252 15.12 0.22 3.56
CA ASP A 252 14.58 -0.52 2.42
C ASP A 252 13.13 -0.13 2.11
N SER A 253 12.32 0.13 3.14
CA SER A 253 10.95 0.64 2.94
C SER A 253 10.94 2.10 2.48
N GLU A 254 11.91 2.91 2.91
CA GLU A 254 12.10 4.27 2.36
C GLU A 254 12.51 4.23 0.87
N GLU A 255 13.40 3.30 0.47
CA GLU A 255 13.79 3.14 -0.92
C GLU A 255 12.60 2.77 -1.82
N LEU A 256 11.77 1.82 -1.38
CA LEU A 256 10.53 1.47 -2.09
C LEU A 256 9.58 2.67 -2.18
N ASN A 257 9.41 3.43 -1.09
CA ASN A 257 8.56 4.60 -1.03
C ASN A 257 9.00 5.71 -1.99
N ALA A 258 10.28 5.97 -2.08
CA ALA A 258 10.86 6.99 -2.94
C ALA A 258 10.96 6.54 -4.42
N GLY A 259 10.87 5.22 -4.68
CA GLY A 259 11.04 4.62 -5.99
C GLY A 259 9.84 4.74 -6.92
N ALA A 260 10.02 4.29 -8.17
CA ALA A 260 8.98 4.21 -9.19
C ALA A 260 8.71 2.75 -9.56
N PRO A 261 7.45 2.37 -9.92
CA PRO A 261 7.11 1.00 -10.27
C PRO A 261 7.97 0.40 -11.38
N THR A 262 8.46 1.23 -12.30
CA THR A 262 9.31 0.80 -13.42
C THR A 262 10.64 0.16 -12.98
N ASP A 263 11.11 0.46 -11.77
CA ASP A 263 12.36 -0.05 -11.22
C ASP A 263 12.19 -1.23 -10.25
N ASP A 264 10.97 -1.53 -9.84
CA ASP A 264 10.67 -2.44 -8.74
C ASP A 264 11.27 -3.84 -8.91
N VAL A 265 11.10 -4.44 -10.09
CA VAL A 265 11.62 -5.79 -10.35
C VAL A 265 13.15 -5.81 -10.22
N ARG A 266 13.81 -4.77 -10.73
CA ARG A 266 15.27 -4.65 -10.69
C ARG A 266 15.80 -4.42 -9.28
N LEU A 267 15.13 -3.53 -8.50
CA LEU A 267 15.58 -3.14 -7.16
C LEU A 267 15.17 -4.16 -6.09
N HIS A 268 13.95 -4.67 -6.16
CA HIS A 268 13.33 -5.41 -5.07
C HIS A 268 13.05 -6.89 -5.40
N GLY A 269 13.12 -7.31 -6.66
CA GLY A 269 12.81 -8.68 -7.06
C GLY A 269 13.64 -9.74 -6.35
N ALA A 270 14.92 -9.47 -6.08
CA ALA A 270 15.79 -10.40 -5.35
C ALA A 270 15.32 -10.60 -3.88
N ARG A 271 14.86 -9.53 -3.22
CA ARG A 271 14.33 -9.59 -1.86
C ARG A 271 13.08 -10.47 -1.79
N LEU A 272 12.09 -10.21 -2.65
CA LEU A 272 10.87 -11.00 -2.71
C LEU A 272 11.17 -12.48 -2.95
N ARG A 273 12.09 -12.74 -3.90
CA ARG A 273 12.53 -14.11 -4.22
C ARG A 273 13.08 -14.84 -3.00
N VAL A 274 13.98 -14.22 -2.25
CA VAL A 274 14.59 -14.82 -1.06
C VAL A 274 13.53 -15.15 -0.01
N VAL A 275 12.61 -14.24 0.28
CA VAL A 275 11.54 -14.47 1.25
C VAL A 275 10.64 -15.64 0.81
N ALA A 276 10.16 -15.61 -0.44
CA ALA A 276 9.26 -16.64 -0.97
C ALA A 276 9.94 -18.03 -1.07
N GLU A 277 11.20 -18.07 -1.51
CA GLU A 277 11.97 -19.32 -1.61
C GLU A 277 12.22 -19.94 -0.22
N ASN A 278 12.56 -19.12 0.78
CA ASN A 278 12.73 -19.60 2.15
C ASN A 278 11.44 -20.23 2.71
N ILE A 279 10.31 -19.58 2.51
CA ILE A 279 9.00 -20.12 2.93
C ILE A 279 8.72 -21.44 2.19
N ALA A 280 8.91 -21.49 0.89
CA ALA A 280 8.68 -22.67 0.07
C ALA A 280 9.58 -23.86 0.48
N VAL A 281 10.85 -23.61 0.82
CA VAL A 281 11.78 -24.62 1.32
C VAL A 281 11.33 -25.14 2.69
N LEU A 282 11.01 -24.25 3.63
CA LEU A 282 10.56 -24.64 4.98
C LEU A 282 9.24 -25.40 4.97
N GLN A 283 8.36 -25.07 4.01
CA GLN A 283 7.10 -25.76 3.77
C GLN A 283 7.29 -27.12 3.07
N GLY A 284 8.40 -27.33 2.37
CA GLY A 284 8.69 -28.52 1.60
C GLY A 284 8.02 -28.56 0.23
N LEU A 285 7.83 -27.39 -0.43
CA LEU A 285 7.30 -27.36 -1.81
C LEU A 285 8.25 -28.06 -2.79
N ALA A 286 7.69 -28.69 -3.80
CA ALA A 286 8.45 -29.46 -4.80
C ALA A 286 9.34 -28.57 -5.69
N ASP A 287 8.93 -27.32 -5.96
CA ASP A 287 9.66 -26.33 -6.77
C ASP A 287 9.70 -24.97 -6.05
N PRO A 288 10.58 -24.78 -5.05
CA PRO A 288 10.71 -23.51 -4.35
C PRO A 288 11.11 -22.34 -5.25
N VAL A 289 11.98 -22.57 -6.24
CA VAL A 289 12.49 -21.52 -7.16
C VAL A 289 11.40 -21.05 -8.11
N GLY A 290 10.64 -21.98 -8.69
CA GLY A 290 9.49 -21.65 -9.56
C GLY A 290 8.41 -20.92 -8.77
N HIS A 291 8.10 -21.37 -7.55
CA HIS A 291 7.17 -20.68 -6.67
C HIS A 291 7.62 -19.25 -6.38
N ALA A 292 8.88 -19.05 -5.97
CA ALA A 292 9.42 -17.72 -5.68
C ALA A 292 9.37 -16.79 -6.91
N SER A 293 9.59 -17.32 -8.12
CA SER A 293 9.46 -16.56 -9.35
C SER A 293 8.01 -16.08 -9.58
N SER A 294 7.04 -16.96 -9.37
CA SER A 294 5.61 -16.61 -9.48
C SER A 294 5.17 -15.57 -8.45
N VAL A 295 5.73 -15.62 -7.23
CA VAL A 295 5.47 -14.61 -6.19
C VAL A 295 6.02 -13.24 -6.62
N VAL A 296 7.25 -13.19 -7.18
CA VAL A 296 7.80 -11.92 -7.69
C VAL A 296 6.93 -11.35 -8.80
N GLU A 297 6.49 -12.16 -9.76
CA GLU A 297 5.62 -11.73 -10.87
C GLU A 297 4.24 -11.26 -10.38
N ALA A 298 3.73 -11.83 -9.29
CA ALA A 298 2.46 -11.42 -8.71
C ALA A 298 2.53 -10.04 -8.04
N PHE A 299 3.60 -9.75 -7.31
CA PHE A 299 3.69 -8.52 -6.51
C PHE A 299 4.44 -7.36 -7.17
N LEU A 300 5.27 -7.61 -8.18
CA LEU A 300 6.05 -6.57 -8.85
C LEU A 300 5.77 -6.53 -10.36
N PRO A 301 5.68 -5.33 -10.95
CA PRO A 301 5.79 -4.01 -10.29
C PRO A 301 4.64 -3.74 -9.32
N ASP A 302 4.87 -2.89 -8.32
CA ASP A 302 3.89 -2.50 -7.29
C ASP A 302 2.82 -1.57 -7.87
N VAL A 303 1.90 -2.14 -8.60
CA VAL A 303 0.74 -1.47 -9.20
C VAL A 303 -0.51 -2.34 -9.06
N LEU A 304 -1.66 -1.69 -9.04
CA LEU A 304 -2.96 -2.35 -9.10
C LEU A 304 -3.49 -2.26 -10.53
N THR A 305 -3.70 -3.40 -11.20
CA THR A 305 -4.34 -3.42 -12.51
C THR A 305 -5.82 -3.09 -12.37
N LEU A 306 -6.34 -2.22 -13.23
CA LEU A 306 -7.73 -1.78 -13.21
C LEU A 306 -8.34 -1.77 -14.61
N ARG A 307 -9.54 -2.32 -14.73
CA ARG A 307 -10.47 -2.14 -15.85
C ARG A 307 -11.63 -1.28 -15.35
N PRO A 308 -11.62 0.04 -15.62
CA PRO A 308 -12.62 0.96 -15.08
C PRO A 308 -14.04 0.49 -15.39
N GLY A 309 -14.94 0.58 -14.40
CA GLY A 309 -16.33 0.13 -14.52
C GLY A 309 -16.56 -1.39 -14.49
N SER A 310 -15.50 -2.22 -14.45
CA SER A 310 -15.64 -3.68 -14.35
C SER A 310 -15.62 -4.13 -12.88
N PRO A 311 -16.24 -5.28 -12.56
CA PRO A 311 -16.26 -5.83 -11.20
C PRO A 311 -14.84 -5.95 -10.62
N ALA A 312 -14.65 -5.45 -9.41
CA ALA A 312 -13.38 -5.55 -8.71
C ALA A 312 -13.17 -6.98 -8.16
N ARG A 313 -11.91 -7.39 -8.21
CA ARG A 313 -11.41 -8.61 -7.58
C ARG A 313 -9.92 -8.44 -7.32
N TYR A 314 -9.55 -8.29 -6.08
CA TYR A 314 -8.15 -8.18 -5.71
C TYR A 314 -7.42 -9.52 -5.90
N GLU A 315 -6.38 -9.50 -6.70
CA GLU A 315 -5.43 -10.59 -6.89
C GLU A 315 -4.16 -9.99 -7.48
N PRO A 316 -3.06 -9.88 -6.71
CA PRO A 316 -1.80 -9.35 -7.21
C PRO A 316 -1.37 -9.98 -8.54
N GLY A 317 -1.00 -9.15 -9.50
CA GLY A 317 -0.57 -9.56 -10.85
C GLY A 317 -1.69 -9.90 -11.83
N THR A 318 -2.80 -10.50 -11.41
CA THR A 318 -3.84 -11.01 -12.31
C THR A 318 -5.24 -10.45 -12.08
N GLY A 319 -5.47 -9.75 -10.98
CA GLY A 319 -6.76 -9.21 -10.56
C GLY A 319 -7.26 -8.02 -11.37
N ASN A 320 -8.35 -7.44 -10.89
CA ASN A 320 -8.95 -6.22 -11.41
C ASN A 320 -9.38 -5.31 -10.26
N GLY A 321 -8.60 -4.28 -9.97
CA GLY A 321 -8.89 -3.38 -8.88
C GLY A 321 -8.93 -4.08 -7.51
N ARG A 322 -9.57 -3.42 -6.54
CA ARG A 322 -9.78 -3.93 -5.20
C ARG A 322 -11.05 -3.32 -4.62
N GLY A 323 -11.97 -4.19 -4.21
CA GLY A 323 -13.16 -3.82 -3.46
C GLY A 323 -12.88 -3.68 -1.96
N LEU A 324 -13.76 -2.98 -1.24
CA LEU A 324 -13.63 -2.80 0.22
C LEU A 324 -13.77 -4.10 1.02
N HIS A 325 -14.33 -5.16 0.42
CA HIS A 325 -14.51 -6.46 1.05
C HIS A 325 -13.56 -7.56 0.51
N ASP A 326 -12.61 -7.19 -0.34
CA ASP A 326 -11.59 -8.12 -0.79
C ASP A 326 -10.59 -8.40 0.34
N ASP A 327 -10.39 -9.67 0.68
CA ASP A 327 -9.45 -10.12 1.70
C ASP A 327 -7.99 -10.01 1.19
N ALA A 328 -7.48 -8.78 1.18
CA ALA A 328 -6.12 -8.55 0.70
C ALA A 328 -5.07 -9.27 1.56
N PHE A 329 -5.31 -9.40 2.87
CA PHE A 329 -4.41 -10.06 3.80
C PHE A 329 -4.31 -11.57 3.48
N GLY A 330 -5.44 -12.28 3.47
CA GLY A 330 -5.46 -13.72 3.20
C GLY A 330 -5.06 -14.08 1.78
N ILE A 331 -5.46 -13.28 0.77
CA ILE A 331 -5.08 -13.48 -0.62
C ILE A 331 -3.56 -13.36 -0.78
N ALA A 332 -2.95 -12.30 -0.28
CA ALA A 332 -1.51 -12.07 -0.40
C ALA A 332 -0.69 -13.13 0.35
N LEU A 333 -1.10 -13.50 1.57
CA LEU A 333 -0.50 -14.60 2.31
C LEU A 333 -0.60 -15.93 1.58
N SER A 334 -1.75 -16.22 0.97
CA SER A 334 -1.96 -17.47 0.23
C SER A 334 -1.07 -17.56 -1.01
N ILE A 335 -0.85 -16.44 -1.71
CA ILE A 335 0.08 -16.37 -2.84
C ILE A 335 1.51 -16.62 -2.35
N LEU A 336 1.95 -15.93 -1.29
CA LEU A 336 3.28 -16.10 -0.72
C LEU A 336 3.51 -17.53 -0.22
N ASN A 337 2.48 -18.13 0.36
CA ASN A 337 2.53 -19.47 0.92
C ASN A 337 2.38 -20.61 -0.14
N GLY A 338 1.86 -20.32 -1.33
CA GLY A 338 1.55 -21.34 -2.35
C GLY A 338 0.35 -22.22 -2.02
N SER A 339 -0.36 -21.92 -0.94
CA SER A 339 -1.61 -22.60 -0.51
C SER A 339 -2.43 -21.68 0.39
N PRO A 340 -3.75 -21.89 0.56
CA PRO A 340 -4.61 -21.04 1.36
C PRO A 340 -4.08 -20.85 2.78
N LEU A 341 -3.95 -19.58 3.20
CA LEU A 341 -3.47 -19.19 4.52
C LEU A 341 -4.11 -17.85 4.95
N GLY A 342 -4.60 -17.78 6.18
CA GLY A 342 -5.03 -16.54 6.83
C GLY A 342 -6.29 -15.87 6.24
N GLY A 343 -6.96 -16.49 5.27
CA GLY A 343 -8.14 -15.94 4.61
C GLY A 343 -9.37 -15.94 5.52
N THR A 344 -10.03 -14.79 5.62
CA THR A 344 -11.28 -14.62 6.37
C THR A 344 -12.22 -13.67 5.63
N PRO A 345 -13.54 -13.84 5.78
CA PRO A 345 -14.50 -12.85 5.28
C PRO A 345 -14.28 -11.48 5.95
N SER A 346 -14.59 -10.41 5.22
CA SER A 346 -14.57 -9.05 5.79
C SER A 346 -15.49 -8.97 7.00
N PRO A 347 -15.01 -8.46 8.15
CA PRO A 347 -15.84 -8.20 9.32
C PRO A 347 -16.67 -6.91 9.19
N HIS A 348 -16.38 -6.08 8.18
CA HIS A 348 -16.99 -4.77 8.03
C HIS A 348 -18.36 -4.87 7.33
N PRO A 349 -19.35 -4.09 7.79
CA PRO A 349 -20.64 -4.02 7.12
C PRO A 349 -20.51 -3.32 5.74
N ALA A 350 -21.28 -3.75 4.76
CA ALA A 350 -21.33 -3.08 3.47
C ALA A 350 -22.00 -1.70 3.62
N VAL A 351 -21.33 -0.64 3.15
CA VAL A 351 -21.86 0.72 3.07
C VAL A 351 -22.11 1.07 1.60
N PHE A 352 -23.37 1.14 1.21
CA PHE A 352 -23.77 1.34 -0.18
C PHE A 352 -23.74 2.81 -0.63
N ALA A 353 -23.91 3.74 0.32
CA ALA A 353 -23.87 5.17 0.02
C ALA A 353 -22.41 5.67 -0.06
N PHE A 354 -22.12 6.49 -1.07
CA PHE A 354 -20.83 7.18 -1.15
C PHE A 354 -20.56 7.99 0.14
N PRO A 355 -19.38 7.94 0.75
CA PRO A 355 -18.11 7.41 0.24
C PRO A 355 -17.89 5.90 0.43
N HIS A 356 -18.87 5.09 0.75
CA HIS A 356 -18.81 3.65 0.95
C HIS A 356 -18.05 3.18 2.22
N LEU A 357 -17.70 4.09 3.11
CA LEU A 357 -16.90 3.87 4.31
C LEU A 357 -17.75 4.02 5.57
N ALA A 358 -17.47 3.24 6.59
CA ALA A 358 -18.14 3.35 7.88
C ALA A 358 -17.64 4.58 8.64
N PRO A 359 -18.52 5.26 9.42
CA PRO A 359 -18.10 6.39 10.26
C PRO A 359 -16.95 6.01 11.20
N ALA A 360 -16.18 7.01 11.60
CA ALA A 360 -15.09 6.84 12.55
C ALA A 360 -15.57 6.19 13.86
N ASP A 361 -14.79 5.22 14.34
CA ASP A 361 -15.00 4.59 15.63
C ASP A 361 -14.58 5.54 16.77
N ARG A 362 -15.33 5.53 17.88
CA ARG A 362 -15.10 6.39 19.05
C ARG A 362 -14.56 5.64 20.25
N SER A 363 -14.22 4.36 20.11
CA SER A 363 -13.66 3.55 21.18
C SER A 363 -12.30 4.10 21.64
N GLU A 364 -12.06 4.03 22.93
CA GLU A 364 -10.76 4.38 23.50
C GLU A 364 -9.85 3.13 23.47
N LEU A 365 -8.89 3.12 22.59
CA LEU A 365 -7.91 2.04 22.45
C LEU A 365 -6.50 2.61 22.58
N PRO A 366 -5.51 1.80 23.03
CA PRO A 366 -4.09 2.16 22.92
C PRO A 366 -3.73 2.46 21.46
N SER A 367 -2.77 3.36 21.23
CA SER A 367 -2.32 3.62 19.85
C SER A 367 -1.64 2.38 19.23
N LEU A 368 -1.70 2.26 17.90
CA LEU A 368 -0.98 1.18 17.20
C LEU A 368 0.53 1.26 17.46
N LEU A 369 1.10 2.47 17.55
CA LEU A 369 2.51 2.65 17.87
C LEU A 369 2.86 2.08 19.25
N ASP A 370 1.97 2.21 20.24
CA ASP A 370 2.17 1.62 21.56
C ASP A 370 2.02 0.10 21.53
N MET A 371 1.00 -0.41 20.83
CA MET A 371 0.71 -1.84 20.76
C MET A 371 1.83 -2.64 20.12
N PHE A 372 2.50 -2.07 19.11
CA PHE A 372 3.60 -2.71 18.40
C PHE A 372 5.00 -2.26 18.87
N GLY A 373 5.07 -1.39 19.88
CA GLY A 373 6.35 -0.89 20.40
C GLY A 373 7.13 -0.06 19.38
N LEU A 374 6.43 0.61 18.47
CA LEU A 374 7.01 1.37 17.36
C LEU A 374 7.27 2.85 17.69
N ARG A 375 6.95 3.33 18.89
CA ARG A 375 7.25 4.72 19.25
C ARG A 375 8.75 4.98 19.18
N PRO A 376 9.18 6.06 18.49
CA PRO A 376 10.56 6.50 18.56
C PRO A 376 10.95 6.70 20.03
N GLN A 377 12.05 6.10 20.47
CA GLN A 377 12.58 6.40 21.80
C GLN A 377 13.00 7.87 21.81
N SER A 378 12.46 8.65 22.75
CA SER A 378 12.90 10.03 22.95
C SER A 378 14.41 10.01 23.13
N PRO A 379 15.17 10.87 22.43
CA PRO A 379 16.61 10.97 22.68
C PRO A 379 16.82 11.35 24.16
N THR A 380 17.53 10.50 24.89
CA THR A 380 17.93 10.71 26.29
C THR A 380 18.96 11.82 26.40
#